data_863dffeae0a0f46219774c45d831156d
#
_entry.id   863dffeae0a0f46219774c45d831156d
#
_cell.length_a   1.000
_cell.length_b   1.000
_cell.length_c   1.000
_cell.angle_alpha   90.00
_cell.angle_beta   90.00
_cell.angle_gamma   90.00
#
_symmetry.space_group_name_H-M   'P 1'
#
loop_
_entity.id
_entity.type
_entity.pdbx_description
1 polymer ?
#
loop_
_entity_poly.entity_id
_entity_poly.type
_entity_poly.pdbx_seq_one_letter_code
_entity_poly.pdbx_strand_id
1 'polypeptide(L)'
;MLATLVAAALLAPAWTPGLREANAYADTRAGTVAFAVRTDRRLWGRDLDRPVQSASVTKALLLVAYLRQPDVRSRPLRRDERHLLSPMVRWSNNKKAAAVATRLGPARVDRVARRAGMPSYHLVLPCWGCSLITAREQSRFFLHIDALVPPRHRAFAMELLRTVVHTQRWGIAEVAPAGWTLYFKGGWGSGQGLVDHQVALLERGRERVSVAILTTVSGTHRDGKATLRGVARRLLRGLARSEPA
;
A
#
# COMPACT_ATOMS: atom_id res chain seq x y z
N MET A 1 14.54 51.58 24.51
CA MET A 1 13.41 50.76 24.14
C MET A 1 13.82 49.92 22.93
N LEU A 2 14.21 48.66 23.09
CA LEU A 2 14.49 47.75 21.98
C LEU A 2 13.16 47.05 21.54
N ALA A 3 12.74 47.32 20.34
CA ALA A 3 11.61 46.63 19.74
C ALA A 3 12.07 45.25 19.24
N THR A 4 11.60 44.16 19.88
CA THR A 4 11.84 42.78 19.45
C THR A 4 10.93 42.50 18.26
N LEU A 5 11.49 42.44 17.05
CA LEU A 5 10.79 41.97 15.85
C LEU A 5 10.60 40.46 15.98
N VAL A 6 9.38 40.04 16.30
CA VAL A 6 8.97 38.63 16.17
C VAL A 6 8.71 38.35 14.69
N ALA A 7 9.66 37.72 14.03
CA ALA A 7 9.48 37.19 12.68
C ALA A 7 8.44 36.05 12.72
N ALA A 8 7.23 36.31 12.24
CA ALA A 8 6.25 35.28 12.00
C ALA A 8 6.76 34.40 10.85
N ALA A 9 7.24 33.20 11.20
CA ALA A 9 7.54 32.18 10.19
C ALA A 9 6.24 31.83 9.46
N LEU A 10 6.13 32.26 8.21
CA LEU A 10 5.06 31.82 7.29
C LEU A 10 5.23 30.30 7.09
N LEU A 11 4.43 29.51 7.81
CA LEU A 11 4.36 28.08 7.59
C LEU A 11 3.95 27.86 6.13
N ALA A 12 4.84 27.27 5.32
CA ALA A 12 4.52 26.86 3.97
C ALA A 12 3.22 26.02 3.99
N PRO A 13 2.30 26.23 3.04
CA PRO A 13 1.04 25.51 3.02
C PRO A 13 1.32 24.00 2.97
N ALA A 14 0.71 23.25 3.90
CA ALA A 14 0.82 21.81 3.95
C ALA A 14 0.44 21.20 2.60
N TRP A 15 1.27 20.29 2.07
CA TRP A 15 0.99 19.62 0.81
C TRP A 15 -0.41 18.98 0.78
N THR A 16 -1.07 19.11 -0.37
CA THR A 16 -2.35 18.43 -0.67
C THR A 16 -2.24 17.71 -1.99
N PRO A 17 -2.85 16.49 -2.11
CA PRO A 17 -2.82 15.75 -3.37
C PRO A 17 -3.62 16.45 -4.47
N GLY A 18 -3.19 16.31 -5.73
CA GLY A 18 -3.87 16.85 -6.91
C GLY A 18 -5.13 16.05 -7.27
N LEU A 19 -6.17 16.16 -6.43
CA LEU A 19 -7.40 15.36 -6.55
C LEU A 19 -8.19 15.65 -7.82
N ARG A 20 -8.33 16.93 -8.17
CA ARG A 20 -9.10 17.34 -9.35
C ARG A 20 -8.52 16.71 -10.62
N GLU A 21 -7.22 16.84 -10.80
CA GLU A 21 -6.51 16.30 -11.96
C GLU A 21 -6.48 14.76 -11.95
N ALA A 22 -6.40 14.14 -10.78
CA ALA A 22 -6.45 12.69 -10.65
C ALA A 22 -7.85 12.14 -11.00
N ASN A 23 -8.91 12.79 -10.53
CA ASN A 23 -10.29 12.44 -10.89
C ASN A 23 -10.54 12.60 -12.40
N ALA A 24 -10.21 13.76 -12.97
CA ALA A 24 -10.38 14.00 -14.40
C ALA A 24 -9.63 12.95 -15.25
N TYR A 25 -8.43 12.56 -14.84
CA TYR A 25 -7.69 11.50 -15.52
C TYR A 25 -8.36 10.13 -15.33
N ALA A 26 -8.82 9.81 -14.13
CA ALA A 26 -9.52 8.54 -13.85
C ALA A 26 -10.79 8.40 -14.72
N ASP A 27 -11.51 9.49 -14.96
CA ASP A 27 -12.72 9.50 -15.80
C ASP A 27 -12.44 9.18 -17.28
N THR A 28 -11.20 9.38 -17.75
CA THR A 28 -10.77 9.00 -19.12
C THR A 28 -10.33 7.55 -19.23
N ARG A 29 -10.31 6.78 -18.13
CA ARG A 29 -9.80 5.41 -18.14
C ARG A 29 -10.92 4.39 -18.24
N ALA A 30 -10.62 3.28 -18.91
CA ALA A 30 -11.54 2.15 -18.96
C ALA A 30 -11.71 1.53 -17.56
N GLY A 31 -12.91 1.00 -17.32
CA GLY A 31 -13.25 0.35 -16.05
C GLY A 31 -13.41 1.31 -14.89
N THR A 32 -13.09 0.85 -13.69
CA THR A 32 -13.23 1.65 -12.48
C THR A 32 -11.88 1.95 -11.85
N VAL A 33 -11.75 3.15 -11.31
CA VAL A 33 -10.55 3.61 -10.61
C VAL A 33 -10.95 4.17 -9.26
N ALA A 34 -10.63 3.45 -8.19
CA ALA A 34 -10.75 3.92 -6.82
C ALA A 34 -9.37 4.28 -6.28
N PHE A 35 -9.26 5.35 -5.51
CA PHE A 35 -7.99 5.68 -4.89
C PHE A 35 -8.18 6.38 -3.53
N ALA A 36 -7.15 6.27 -2.70
CA ALA A 36 -7.02 7.00 -1.44
C ALA A 36 -5.60 7.53 -1.29
N VAL A 37 -5.48 8.74 -0.76
CA VAL A 37 -4.24 9.32 -0.23
C VAL A 37 -4.48 9.61 1.23
N ARG A 38 -3.56 9.19 2.10
CA ARG A 38 -3.69 9.35 3.54
C ARG A 38 -2.39 9.85 4.15
N THR A 39 -2.53 10.82 5.04
CA THR A 39 -1.53 11.22 6.03
C THR A 39 -2.07 10.90 7.42
N ASP A 40 -1.30 11.14 8.47
CA ASP A 40 -1.78 10.96 9.86
C ASP A 40 -3.00 11.85 10.18
N ARG A 41 -3.14 12.99 9.49
CA ARG A 41 -4.18 13.99 9.77
C ARG A 41 -5.36 13.95 8.80
N ARG A 42 -5.18 13.50 7.57
CA ARG A 42 -6.18 13.65 6.50
C ARG A 42 -6.29 12.43 5.60
N LEU A 43 -7.49 12.26 5.07
CA LEU A 43 -7.80 11.28 4.04
C LEU A 43 -8.46 12.00 2.86
N TRP A 44 -7.97 11.73 1.66
CA TRP A 44 -8.56 12.16 0.39
C TRP A 44 -8.74 10.93 -0.50
N GLY A 45 -9.66 11.02 -1.46
CA GLY A 45 -9.79 9.94 -2.41
C GLY A 45 -11.03 9.99 -3.29
N ARG A 46 -11.22 8.90 -4.03
CA ARG A 46 -12.34 8.62 -4.92
C ARG A 46 -12.80 7.19 -4.67
N ASP A 47 -14.10 6.95 -4.62
CA ASP A 47 -14.69 5.62 -4.43
C ASP A 47 -14.04 4.85 -3.28
N LEU A 48 -13.80 5.54 -2.18
CA LEU A 48 -12.98 5.10 -1.05
C LEU A 48 -13.37 3.73 -0.52
N ASP A 49 -14.66 3.42 -0.52
CA ASP A 49 -15.24 2.23 0.10
C ASP A 49 -15.68 1.18 -0.94
N ARG A 50 -15.35 1.39 -2.22
CA ARG A 50 -15.65 0.43 -3.27
C ARG A 50 -14.86 -0.85 -3.07
N PRO A 51 -15.52 -2.01 -2.87
CA PRO A 51 -14.84 -3.27 -2.69
C PRO A 51 -14.34 -3.82 -4.04
N VAL A 52 -13.10 -4.27 -4.06
CA VAL A 52 -12.48 -4.94 -5.21
C VAL A 52 -11.67 -6.14 -4.75
N GLN A 53 -11.47 -7.13 -5.61
CA GLN A 53 -10.62 -8.28 -5.30
C GLN A 53 -9.17 -7.84 -5.10
N SER A 54 -8.53 -8.30 -4.02
CA SER A 54 -7.21 -7.81 -3.60
C SER A 54 -6.06 -8.20 -4.53
N ALA A 55 -6.22 -9.27 -5.29
CA ALA A 55 -5.11 -9.90 -5.99
C ALA A 55 -3.89 -10.04 -5.05
N SER A 56 -2.68 -9.72 -5.51
CA SER A 56 -1.46 -9.85 -4.71
C SER A 56 -1.22 -8.75 -3.67
N VAL A 57 -2.10 -7.74 -3.56
CA VAL A 57 -1.99 -6.73 -2.49
C VAL A 57 -2.12 -7.38 -1.12
N THR A 58 -3.00 -8.38 -0.98
CA THR A 58 -3.21 -9.11 0.28
C THR A 58 -1.93 -9.77 0.84
N LYS A 59 -0.89 -9.99 0.03
CA LYS A 59 0.38 -10.56 0.50
C LYS A 59 1.10 -9.71 1.54
N ALA A 60 0.87 -8.39 1.53
CA ALA A 60 1.37 -7.52 2.59
C ALA A 60 0.70 -7.82 3.94
N LEU A 61 -0.62 -8.07 3.93
CA LEU A 61 -1.34 -8.48 5.14
C LEU A 61 -0.94 -9.88 5.60
N LEU A 62 -0.76 -10.82 4.67
CA LEU A 62 -0.25 -12.17 4.98
C LEU A 62 1.14 -12.12 5.63
N LEU A 63 2.03 -11.25 5.15
CA LEU A 63 3.34 -11.01 5.76
C LEU A 63 3.20 -10.56 7.22
N VAL A 64 2.40 -9.52 7.48
CA VAL A 64 2.18 -9.01 8.83
C VAL A 64 1.56 -10.09 9.74
N ALA A 65 0.54 -10.80 9.24
CA ALA A 65 -0.13 -11.86 9.99
C ALA A 65 0.82 -13.03 10.33
N TYR A 66 1.70 -13.40 9.40
CA TYR A 66 2.72 -14.44 9.66
C TYR A 66 3.70 -14.02 10.76
N LEU A 67 4.23 -12.81 10.68
CA LEU A 67 5.19 -12.29 11.66
C LEU A 67 4.58 -12.07 13.05
N ARG A 68 3.27 -11.97 13.14
CA ARG A 68 2.52 -11.84 14.41
C ARG A 68 2.13 -13.15 15.05
N GLN A 69 2.40 -14.29 14.44
CA GLN A 69 2.11 -15.59 15.07
C GLN A 69 2.84 -15.73 16.42
N PRO A 70 2.22 -16.34 17.44
CA PRO A 70 2.81 -16.49 18.78
C PRO A 70 4.20 -17.13 18.76
N ASP A 71 4.38 -18.14 17.91
CA ASP A 71 5.61 -18.92 17.75
C ASP A 71 6.68 -18.23 16.88
N VAL A 72 6.36 -17.07 16.27
CA VAL A 72 7.26 -16.31 15.41
C VAL A 72 7.63 -14.96 16.01
N ARG A 73 6.66 -14.24 16.58
CA ARG A 73 6.78 -12.81 16.93
C ARG A 73 7.91 -12.47 17.90
N SER A 74 8.33 -13.41 18.76
CA SER A 74 9.28 -13.19 19.85
C SER A 74 10.68 -13.75 19.58
N ARG A 75 10.91 -14.48 18.50
CA ARG A 75 12.18 -15.07 18.13
C ARG A 75 12.67 -14.62 16.76
N PRO A 76 13.97 -14.79 16.42
CA PRO A 76 14.45 -14.59 15.06
C PRO A 76 13.74 -15.49 14.06
N LEU A 77 13.56 -15.00 12.81
CA LEU A 77 13.06 -15.82 11.71
C LEU A 77 14.04 -16.93 11.38
N ARG A 78 13.54 -18.14 11.21
CA ARG A 78 14.29 -19.27 10.69
C ARG A 78 14.61 -19.06 9.21
N ARG A 79 15.55 -19.85 8.69
CA ARG A 79 15.97 -19.76 7.29
C ARG A 79 14.82 -20.10 6.34
N ASP A 80 14.07 -21.17 6.62
CA ASP A 80 12.88 -21.58 5.85
C ASP A 80 11.78 -20.52 5.83
N GLU A 81 11.54 -19.82 6.94
CA GLU A 81 10.59 -18.72 7.03
C GLU A 81 11.00 -17.53 6.15
N ARG A 82 12.27 -17.19 6.13
CA ARG A 82 12.80 -16.16 5.21
C ARG A 82 12.66 -16.59 3.76
N HIS A 83 12.95 -17.86 3.43
CA HIS A 83 12.76 -18.44 2.10
C HIS A 83 11.28 -18.56 1.68
N LEU A 84 10.36 -18.55 2.63
CA LEU A 84 8.92 -18.51 2.39
C LEU A 84 8.44 -17.08 2.12
N LEU A 85 8.78 -16.14 3.00
CA LEU A 85 8.24 -14.78 2.99
C LEU A 85 8.88 -13.87 1.94
N SER A 86 10.21 -13.98 1.71
CA SER A 86 10.90 -13.11 0.75
C SER A 86 10.38 -13.26 -0.68
N PRO A 87 10.27 -14.47 -1.25
CA PRO A 87 9.69 -14.62 -2.58
C PRO A 87 8.21 -14.24 -2.64
N MET A 88 7.43 -14.52 -1.58
CA MET A 88 6.03 -14.15 -1.51
C MET A 88 5.83 -12.64 -1.72
N VAL A 89 6.66 -11.81 -1.10
CA VAL A 89 6.53 -10.35 -1.17
C VAL A 89 7.27 -9.78 -2.37
N ARG A 90 8.56 -10.06 -2.50
CA ARG A 90 9.44 -9.41 -3.50
C ARG A 90 9.15 -9.81 -4.93
N TRP A 91 8.87 -11.10 -5.17
CA TRP A 91 8.51 -11.64 -6.50
C TRP A 91 7.01 -11.88 -6.65
N SER A 92 6.23 -11.58 -5.62
CA SER A 92 4.78 -11.85 -5.63
C SER A 92 4.44 -13.34 -5.89
N ASN A 93 5.25 -14.27 -5.36
CA ASN A 93 5.12 -15.69 -5.61
C ASN A 93 3.79 -16.25 -5.05
N ASN A 94 2.98 -16.85 -5.94
CA ASN A 94 1.64 -17.32 -5.59
C ASN A 94 1.66 -18.62 -4.77
N LYS A 95 2.58 -19.55 -5.06
CA LYS A 95 2.70 -20.81 -4.31
C LYS A 95 3.08 -20.52 -2.85
N LYS A 96 4.00 -19.58 -2.63
CA LYS A 96 4.38 -19.16 -1.27
C LYS A 96 3.25 -18.44 -0.55
N ALA A 97 2.48 -17.61 -1.28
CA ALA A 97 1.29 -16.95 -0.70
C ALA A 97 0.21 -17.94 -0.29
N ALA A 98 -0.08 -18.94 -1.13
CA ALA A 98 -1.03 -20.00 -0.81
C ALA A 98 -0.59 -20.77 0.45
N ALA A 99 0.68 -21.18 0.53
CA ALA A 99 1.21 -21.87 1.71
C ALA A 99 1.07 -21.03 3.00
N VAL A 100 1.36 -19.72 2.92
CA VAL A 100 1.19 -18.80 4.06
C VAL A 100 -0.28 -18.63 4.42
N ALA A 101 -1.16 -18.41 3.45
CA ALA A 101 -2.59 -18.20 3.66
C ALA A 101 -3.24 -19.44 4.30
N THR A 102 -2.94 -20.65 3.79
CA THR A 102 -3.42 -21.91 4.34
C THR A 102 -2.91 -22.14 5.77
N ARG A 103 -1.61 -21.92 6.03
CA ARG A 103 -1.02 -22.06 7.38
C ARG A 103 -1.65 -21.11 8.40
N LEU A 104 -1.97 -19.88 8.00
CA LEU A 104 -2.56 -18.88 8.89
C LEU A 104 -4.06 -19.14 9.13
N GLY A 105 -4.77 -19.49 8.08
CA GLY A 105 -6.23 -19.57 8.06
C GLY A 105 -6.93 -18.20 8.19
N PRO A 106 -8.21 -18.12 7.84
CA PRO A 106 -8.97 -16.87 7.85
C PRO A 106 -8.97 -16.17 9.21
N ALA A 107 -9.24 -16.89 10.29
CA ALA A 107 -9.41 -16.30 11.62
C ALA A 107 -8.17 -15.47 12.09
N ARG A 108 -6.94 -15.93 11.76
CA ARG A 108 -5.73 -15.20 12.14
C ARG A 108 -5.51 -13.97 11.28
N VAL A 109 -5.73 -14.07 9.97
CA VAL A 109 -5.54 -12.97 9.03
C VAL A 109 -6.58 -11.87 9.29
N ASP A 110 -7.84 -12.24 9.46
CA ASP A 110 -8.95 -11.31 9.74
C ASP A 110 -8.75 -10.57 11.08
N ARG A 111 -8.19 -11.24 12.08
CA ARG A 111 -7.84 -10.59 13.35
C ARG A 111 -6.79 -9.48 13.14
N VAL A 112 -5.81 -9.72 12.29
CA VAL A 112 -4.80 -8.72 11.95
C VAL A 112 -5.40 -7.60 11.09
N ALA A 113 -6.29 -7.94 10.16
CA ALA A 113 -7.02 -6.98 9.35
C ALA A 113 -7.85 -6.03 10.23
N ARG A 114 -8.63 -6.54 11.18
CA ARG A 114 -9.37 -5.71 12.14
C ARG A 114 -8.45 -4.80 12.94
N ARG A 115 -7.32 -5.32 13.43
CA ARG A 115 -6.31 -4.51 14.14
C ARG A 115 -5.70 -3.41 13.26
N ALA A 116 -5.59 -3.65 11.96
CA ALA A 116 -5.12 -2.68 10.98
C ALA A 116 -6.19 -1.65 10.58
N GLY A 117 -7.40 -1.75 11.14
CA GLY A 117 -8.52 -0.89 10.78
C GLY A 117 -9.15 -1.23 9.44
N MET A 118 -9.15 -2.53 9.09
CA MET A 118 -9.79 -3.10 7.90
C MET A 118 -10.90 -4.07 8.32
N PRO A 119 -12.01 -3.59 8.91
CA PRO A 119 -13.08 -4.45 9.44
C PRO A 119 -13.85 -5.19 8.34
N SER A 120 -13.87 -4.69 7.12
CA SER A 120 -14.56 -5.33 5.99
C SER A 120 -13.76 -6.45 5.32
N TYR A 121 -12.47 -6.58 5.66
CA TYR A 121 -11.61 -7.60 5.07
C TYR A 121 -11.87 -8.99 5.65
N HIS A 122 -12.03 -9.97 4.75
CA HIS A 122 -12.07 -11.39 5.07
C HIS A 122 -11.16 -12.18 4.12
N LEU A 123 -10.34 -13.07 4.68
CA LEU A 123 -9.51 -13.96 3.87
C LEU A 123 -10.36 -15.07 3.25
N VAL A 124 -10.41 -15.13 1.93
CA VAL A 124 -11.10 -16.17 1.16
C VAL A 124 -10.12 -17.28 0.78
N LEU A 125 -10.42 -18.52 1.13
CA LEU A 125 -9.63 -19.69 0.74
C LEU A 125 -10.46 -20.64 -0.12
N PRO A 126 -9.86 -21.32 -1.09
CA PRO A 126 -8.42 -21.28 -1.45
C PRO A 126 -7.99 -20.04 -2.26
N CYS A 127 -8.93 -19.22 -2.71
CA CYS A 127 -8.68 -18.03 -3.52
C CYS A 127 -8.32 -16.82 -2.66
N TRP A 128 -7.15 -16.81 -2.01
CA TRP A 128 -6.73 -15.70 -1.15
C TRP A 128 -6.72 -14.33 -1.88
N GLY A 129 -6.48 -14.30 -3.19
CA GLY A 129 -6.53 -13.09 -4.00
C GLY A 129 -7.96 -12.59 -4.30
N CYS A 130 -8.98 -13.41 -4.05
CA CYS A 130 -10.40 -13.04 -4.15
C CYS A 130 -10.92 -12.27 -2.92
N SER A 131 -10.13 -12.19 -1.85
CA SER A 131 -10.46 -11.36 -0.69
C SER A 131 -10.70 -9.91 -1.11
N LEU A 132 -11.73 -9.28 -0.59
CA LEU A 132 -12.08 -7.92 -0.97
C LEU A 132 -11.28 -6.89 -0.17
N ILE A 133 -10.90 -5.80 -0.82
CA ILE A 133 -10.22 -4.64 -0.23
C ILE A 133 -10.86 -3.34 -0.70
N THR A 134 -10.67 -2.27 0.06
CA THR A 134 -11.08 -0.92 -0.30
C THR A 134 -9.88 0.03 -0.26
N ALA A 135 -9.96 1.13 -1.01
CA ALA A 135 -8.88 2.12 -1.02
C ALA A 135 -8.71 2.78 0.36
N ARG A 136 -9.81 3.04 1.07
CA ARG A 136 -9.82 3.57 2.44
C ARG A 136 -9.02 2.69 3.40
N GLU A 137 -9.34 1.41 3.44
CA GLU A 137 -8.72 0.47 4.38
C GLU A 137 -7.27 0.21 4.02
N GLN A 138 -6.96 0.04 2.74
CA GLN A 138 -5.59 -0.20 2.29
C GLN A 138 -4.67 0.99 2.57
N SER A 139 -5.14 2.23 2.36
CA SER A 139 -4.35 3.41 2.71
C SER A 139 -4.08 3.50 4.21
N ARG A 140 -5.04 3.12 5.07
CA ARG A 140 -4.85 3.05 6.52
C ARG A 140 -3.85 1.98 6.91
N PHE A 141 -4.00 0.79 6.36
CA PHE A 141 -3.10 -0.33 6.62
C PHE A 141 -1.65 0.00 6.27
N PHE A 142 -1.40 0.54 5.07
CA PHE A 142 -0.05 0.86 4.63
C PHE A 142 0.56 2.04 5.40
N LEU A 143 -0.22 3.04 5.79
CA LEU A 143 0.29 4.15 6.60
C LEU A 143 0.91 3.68 7.92
N HIS A 144 0.38 2.58 8.50
CA HIS A 144 0.81 2.07 9.80
C HIS A 144 1.38 0.65 9.74
N ILE A 145 1.77 0.17 8.56
CA ILE A 145 2.18 -1.23 8.36
C ILE A 145 3.38 -1.63 9.23
N ASP A 146 4.33 -0.74 9.40
CA ASP A 146 5.52 -0.95 10.24
C ASP A 146 5.17 -1.11 11.72
N ALA A 147 4.20 -0.33 12.23
CA ALA A 147 3.71 -0.42 13.60
C ALA A 147 2.92 -1.71 13.87
N LEU A 148 2.32 -2.28 12.82
CA LEU A 148 1.63 -3.57 12.90
C LEU A 148 2.60 -4.75 12.95
N VAL A 149 3.81 -4.60 12.45
CA VAL A 149 4.85 -5.65 12.51
C VAL A 149 5.50 -5.66 13.89
N PRO A 150 5.71 -6.83 14.53
CA PRO A 150 6.48 -6.92 15.77
C PRO A 150 7.84 -6.23 15.62
N PRO A 151 8.32 -5.45 16.61
CA PRO A 151 9.56 -4.65 16.50
C PRO A 151 10.76 -5.44 15.97
N ARG A 152 10.95 -6.68 16.44
CA ARG A 152 12.03 -7.58 16.01
C ARG A 152 12.06 -7.86 14.50
N HIS A 153 10.90 -7.84 13.84
CA HIS A 153 10.75 -8.19 12.43
C HIS A 153 10.51 -6.97 11.53
N ARG A 154 10.41 -5.76 12.10
CA ARG A 154 10.07 -4.55 11.36
C ARG A 154 11.04 -4.28 10.21
N ALA A 155 12.35 -4.29 10.49
CA ALA A 155 13.36 -4.06 9.47
C ALA A 155 13.25 -5.07 8.31
N PHE A 156 13.04 -6.35 8.62
CA PHE A 156 12.88 -7.40 7.60
C PHE A 156 11.62 -7.17 6.74
N ALA A 157 10.48 -6.90 7.38
CA ALA A 157 9.22 -6.70 6.66
C ALA A 157 9.26 -5.46 5.75
N MET A 158 9.77 -4.35 6.26
CA MET A 158 9.87 -3.11 5.51
C MET A 158 10.88 -3.25 4.36
N GLU A 159 12.00 -3.95 4.57
CA GLU A 159 12.96 -4.24 3.51
C GLU A 159 12.34 -5.05 2.36
N LEU A 160 11.49 -6.03 2.65
CA LEU A 160 10.80 -6.79 1.60
C LEU A 160 9.88 -5.89 0.75
N LEU A 161 9.16 -4.96 1.37
CA LEU A 161 8.28 -4.02 0.68
C LEU A 161 9.06 -2.94 -0.10
N ARG A 162 10.24 -2.57 0.37
CA ARG A 162 11.14 -1.62 -0.29
C ARG A 162 11.84 -2.24 -1.50
N THR A 163 12.20 -3.52 -1.42
CA THR A 163 13.00 -4.24 -2.43
C THR A 163 12.17 -5.17 -3.33
N VAL A 164 10.91 -4.83 -3.57
CA VAL A 164 10.13 -5.49 -4.63
C VAL A 164 10.91 -5.42 -5.94
N VAL A 165 10.95 -6.54 -6.68
CA VAL A 165 11.78 -6.69 -7.88
C VAL A 165 11.47 -5.63 -8.94
N HIS A 166 12.48 -5.27 -9.72
CA HIS A 166 12.41 -4.19 -10.70
C HIS A 166 11.26 -4.36 -11.69
N THR A 167 11.01 -5.57 -12.17
CA THR A 167 9.94 -5.87 -13.12
C THR A 167 8.52 -5.58 -12.61
N GLN A 168 8.36 -5.36 -11.29
CA GLN A 168 7.10 -5.00 -10.65
C GLN A 168 7.07 -3.54 -10.14
N ARG A 169 8.11 -2.75 -10.44
CA ARG A 169 8.22 -1.34 -10.01
C ARG A 169 7.59 -0.38 -11.03
N TRP A 170 6.38 -0.69 -11.49
CA TRP A 170 5.54 0.15 -12.35
C TRP A 170 4.55 1.00 -11.52
N GLY A 171 3.80 1.89 -12.17
CA GLY A 171 2.75 2.69 -11.53
C GLY A 171 3.27 3.71 -10.52
N ILE A 172 2.97 3.57 -9.23
CA ILE A 172 3.41 4.48 -8.16
C ILE A 172 4.94 4.55 -8.10
N ALA A 173 5.63 3.42 -8.28
CA ALA A 173 7.08 3.36 -8.15
C ALA A 173 7.82 4.13 -9.26
N GLU A 174 7.20 4.36 -10.43
CA GLU A 174 7.78 5.16 -11.51
C GLU A 174 7.71 6.68 -11.24
N VAL A 175 6.87 7.09 -10.32
CA VAL A 175 6.57 8.51 -10.05
C VAL A 175 6.76 8.89 -8.58
N ALA A 176 7.28 7.99 -7.77
CA ALA A 176 7.62 8.28 -6.39
C ALA A 176 8.62 9.44 -6.34
N PRO A 177 8.38 10.47 -5.52
CA PRO A 177 9.24 11.65 -5.50
C PRO A 177 10.66 11.32 -5.02
N ALA A 178 11.66 12.00 -5.57
CA ALA A 178 13.03 11.88 -5.10
C ALA A 178 13.13 12.24 -3.60
N GLY A 179 14.00 11.54 -2.87
CA GLY A 179 14.18 11.72 -1.44
C GLY A 179 13.15 10.99 -0.56
N TRP A 180 12.12 10.38 -1.16
CA TRP A 180 11.15 9.57 -0.42
C TRP A 180 11.48 8.07 -0.52
N THR A 181 11.47 7.38 0.60
CA THR A 181 11.55 5.92 0.62
C THR A 181 10.18 5.33 0.32
N LEU A 182 10.13 4.41 -0.65
CA LEU A 182 8.92 3.75 -1.09
C LEU A 182 8.86 2.31 -0.59
N TYR A 183 7.79 2.00 0.13
CA TYR A 183 7.38 0.63 0.49
C TYR A 183 6.06 0.34 -0.19
N PHE A 184 5.96 -0.72 -0.98
CA PHE A 184 4.73 -0.96 -1.73
C PHE A 184 4.45 -2.42 -1.99
N LYS A 185 3.21 -2.71 -2.39
CA LYS A 185 2.81 -3.99 -2.94
C LYS A 185 1.86 -3.77 -4.12
N GLY A 186 2.18 -4.40 -5.24
CA GLY A 186 1.31 -4.50 -6.39
C GLY A 186 0.46 -5.77 -6.36
N GLY A 187 -0.69 -5.71 -7.02
CA GLY A 187 -1.57 -6.83 -7.30
C GLY A 187 -2.14 -6.72 -8.69
N TRP A 188 -2.17 -7.82 -9.43
CA TRP A 188 -2.78 -7.89 -10.75
C TRP A 188 -3.30 -9.30 -11.01
N GLY A 189 -4.24 -9.42 -11.93
CA GLY A 189 -4.83 -10.71 -12.30
C GLY A 189 -5.97 -10.57 -13.27
N SER A 190 -6.32 -11.70 -13.88
CA SER A 190 -7.40 -11.82 -14.84
C SER A 190 -8.63 -12.57 -14.30
N GLY A 191 -8.74 -12.77 -12.98
CA GLY A 191 -9.78 -13.59 -12.35
C GLY A 191 -11.20 -13.20 -12.79
N GLN A 192 -11.97 -12.56 -11.94
CA GLN A 192 -13.32 -12.09 -12.27
C GLN A 192 -13.34 -10.68 -12.89
N GLY A 193 -12.39 -10.39 -13.77
CA GLY A 193 -12.10 -9.13 -14.41
C GLY A 193 -10.62 -8.76 -14.28
N LEU A 194 -10.11 -7.95 -15.20
CA LEU A 194 -8.74 -7.45 -15.15
C LEU A 194 -8.61 -6.46 -13.99
N VAL A 195 -7.71 -6.72 -13.09
CA VAL A 195 -7.40 -5.85 -11.97
C VAL A 195 -5.91 -5.48 -11.98
N ASP A 196 -5.64 -4.21 -11.70
CA ASP A 196 -4.30 -3.70 -11.45
C ASP A 196 -4.35 -2.78 -10.24
N HIS A 197 -3.62 -3.13 -9.21
CA HIS A 197 -3.63 -2.41 -7.94
C HIS A 197 -2.22 -2.10 -7.50
N GLN A 198 -2.05 -0.97 -6.84
CA GLN A 198 -0.87 -0.70 -6.03
C GLN A 198 -1.24 0.04 -4.75
N VAL A 199 -0.62 -0.38 -3.66
CA VAL A 199 -0.71 0.30 -2.39
C VAL A 199 0.71 0.56 -1.89
N ALA A 200 0.95 1.78 -1.43
CA ALA A 200 2.27 2.24 -1.05
C ALA A 200 2.25 3.08 0.23
N LEU A 201 3.36 3.04 0.95
CA LEU A 201 3.77 4.01 1.94
C LEU A 201 5.01 4.73 1.40
N LEU A 202 4.98 6.05 1.41
CA LEU A 202 6.12 6.92 1.15
C LEU A 202 6.53 7.57 2.47
N GLU A 203 7.84 7.57 2.75
CA GLU A 203 8.42 8.15 3.97
C GLU A 203 9.60 9.07 3.66
N ARG A 204 9.66 10.21 4.33
CA ARG A 204 10.78 11.14 4.33
C ARG A 204 10.92 11.79 5.71
N GLY A 205 11.93 11.39 6.48
CA GLY A 205 12.05 11.81 7.88
C GLY A 205 10.83 11.38 8.70
N ARG A 206 10.09 12.34 9.23
CA ARG A 206 8.84 12.09 9.97
C ARG A 206 7.58 12.13 9.10
N GLU A 207 7.71 12.58 7.87
CA GLU A 207 6.59 12.67 6.94
C GLU A 207 6.20 11.29 6.41
N ARG A 208 4.91 11.03 6.41
CA ARG A 208 4.34 9.77 5.93
C ARG A 208 3.13 10.03 5.06
N VAL A 209 3.11 9.43 3.89
CA VAL A 209 1.99 9.47 2.95
C VAL A 209 1.72 8.07 2.45
N SER A 210 0.50 7.57 2.64
CA SER A 210 0.07 6.33 2.02
C SER A 210 -0.83 6.60 0.82
N VAL A 211 -0.64 5.81 -0.24
CA VAL A 211 -1.42 5.88 -1.48
C VAL A 211 -1.93 4.49 -1.81
N ALA A 212 -3.23 4.35 -1.99
CA ALA A 212 -3.85 3.15 -2.54
C ALA A 212 -4.53 3.51 -3.88
N ILE A 213 -4.23 2.77 -4.95
CA ILE A 213 -4.90 2.92 -6.25
C ILE A 213 -5.34 1.53 -6.69
N LEU A 214 -6.65 1.37 -6.86
CA LEU A 214 -7.31 0.11 -7.17
C LEU A 214 -8.09 0.27 -8.47
N THR A 215 -7.84 -0.61 -9.45
CA THR A 215 -8.53 -0.55 -10.74
C THR A 215 -9.21 -1.88 -11.07
N THR A 216 -10.33 -1.83 -11.76
CA THR A 216 -10.99 -3.03 -12.30
C THR A 216 -11.39 -2.80 -13.76
N VAL A 217 -11.34 -3.88 -14.56
CA VAL A 217 -11.74 -3.85 -15.97
C VAL A 217 -10.98 -2.77 -16.77
N SER A 218 -9.71 -2.59 -16.48
CA SER A 218 -8.87 -1.52 -17.06
C SER A 218 -8.38 -1.81 -18.48
N GLY A 219 -8.90 -2.82 -19.15
CA GLY A 219 -8.41 -3.28 -20.46
C GLY A 219 -7.25 -4.26 -20.29
N THR A 220 -6.10 -3.97 -20.88
CA THR A 220 -4.90 -4.81 -20.74
C THR A 220 -4.15 -4.45 -19.44
N HIS A 221 -3.25 -5.35 -18.99
CA HIS A 221 -2.33 -5.06 -17.89
C HIS A 221 -1.44 -3.82 -18.18
N ARG A 222 -1.13 -3.55 -19.46
CA ARG A 222 -0.43 -2.32 -19.90
C ARG A 222 -1.28 -1.09 -19.58
N ASP A 223 -2.58 -1.14 -19.87
CA ASP A 223 -3.51 -0.02 -19.62
C ASP A 223 -3.70 0.20 -18.12
N GLY A 224 -3.83 -0.87 -17.34
CA GLY A 224 -3.88 -0.81 -15.87
C GLY A 224 -2.64 -0.14 -15.28
N LYS A 225 -1.43 -0.55 -15.70
CA LYS A 225 -0.16 0.10 -15.29
C LYS A 225 -0.11 1.58 -15.67
N ALA A 226 -0.55 1.93 -16.88
CA ALA A 226 -0.62 3.31 -17.32
C ALA A 226 -1.60 4.14 -16.47
N THR A 227 -2.75 3.54 -16.10
CA THR A 227 -3.72 4.15 -15.19
C THR A 227 -3.12 4.42 -13.83
N LEU A 228 -2.50 3.43 -13.21
CA LEU A 228 -1.83 3.56 -11.91
C LEU A 228 -0.78 4.67 -11.92
N ARG A 229 0.10 4.68 -12.94
CA ARG A 229 1.12 5.73 -13.10
C ARG A 229 0.50 7.11 -13.29
N GLY A 230 -0.52 7.23 -14.14
CA GLY A 230 -1.16 8.50 -14.45
C GLY A 230 -1.90 9.12 -13.26
N VAL A 231 -2.61 8.29 -12.47
CA VAL A 231 -3.26 8.71 -11.23
C VAL A 231 -2.21 9.11 -10.18
N ALA A 232 -1.21 8.24 -9.94
CA ALA A 232 -0.18 8.49 -8.95
C ALA A 232 0.61 9.78 -9.24
N ARG A 233 0.98 10.05 -10.51
CA ARG A 233 1.67 11.27 -10.91
C ARG A 233 0.91 12.54 -10.52
N ARG A 234 -0.41 12.51 -10.63
CA ARG A 234 -1.27 13.64 -10.28
C ARG A 234 -1.43 13.78 -8.78
N LEU A 235 -1.71 12.67 -8.10
CA LEU A 235 -1.86 12.66 -6.65
C LEU A 235 -0.59 13.13 -5.92
N LEU A 236 0.60 12.72 -6.41
CA LEU A 236 1.89 13.03 -5.77
C LEU A 236 2.54 14.32 -6.26
N ARG A 237 1.86 15.09 -7.12
CA ARG A 237 2.39 16.39 -7.60
C ARG A 237 2.67 17.30 -6.42
N GLY A 238 3.86 17.89 -6.39
CA GLY A 238 4.28 18.84 -5.36
C GLY A 238 4.78 18.20 -4.06
N LEU A 239 4.59 16.88 -3.85
CA LEU A 239 5.04 16.23 -2.62
C LEU A 239 6.58 16.32 -2.42
N ALA A 240 7.37 16.35 -3.49
CA ALA A 240 8.82 16.51 -3.39
C ALA A 240 9.25 17.89 -2.85
N ARG A 241 8.41 18.92 -3.03
CA ARG A 241 8.68 20.32 -2.67
C ARG A 241 8.15 20.71 -1.29
N SER A 242 7.39 19.83 -0.62
CA SER A 242 6.97 20.08 0.76
C SER A 242 8.23 20.12 1.64
N GLU A 243 8.40 21.19 2.40
CA GLU A 243 9.45 21.24 3.41
C GLU A 243 9.17 20.22 4.49
N PRO A 244 10.18 19.53 5.03
CA PRO A 244 9.98 18.65 6.18
C PRO A 244 9.49 19.47 7.38
N ALA A 245 8.38 19.03 7.98
CA ALA A 245 7.82 19.62 9.19
C ALA A 245 8.68 19.31 10.43
#